data_e17e8c79b2e62c873438c39ca51ea869
#
_entry.id   e17e8c79b2e62c873438c39ca51ea869
#
_cell.length_a   1.000
_cell.length_b   1.000
_cell.length_c   1.000
_cell.angle_alpha   90.00
_cell.angle_beta   90.00
_cell.angle_gamma   90.00
#
_symmetry.space_group_name_H-M   'P 1'
#
loop_
_entity.id
_entity.type
_entity.pdbx_description
1 polymer ?
#
loop_
_entity_poly.entity_id
_entity_poly.type
_entity_poly.pdbx_seq_one_letter_code
_entity_poly.pdbx_strand_id
1 'polypeptide(L)'
;FRSTKVSKFTVAKDLSNLEEAKSAAAEADMVIVMAGLVASEGFDLPSPNMLNDQNRMVCELLDINPNTVVVLKSSSPVMMPWISKAKAVLEAWNQGTEDGHVVADLLFGVVNPSGKVPTTYAASEGDLLYANNPERYPGTDEGNGFPVIRYSEGLNMGYRWFQSQGIKPLFPFGYGLSYTSFELSGFSVTPSKTDGKSPIEVTVTVTNTGKVAGAEVVQVYLGIPVQGQPPKRLVGFQKVYLEPNESREVTITIDPMATNHPMGVWDYYEHDFVVKPGEYTVYVGTSSEDTPYKGTVVVE
;
A
#
# COMPACT_ATOMS: atom_id res chain seq x y z
N PHE A 1 -11.18 -6.78 -27.76
CA PHE A 1 -12.27 -6.07 -27.05
C PHE A 1 -13.34 -5.69 -28.06
N ARG A 2 -14.55 -6.21 -27.90
CA ARG A 2 -15.71 -5.67 -28.64
C ARG A 2 -16.06 -4.35 -27.96
N SER A 3 -16.10 -3.26 -28.71
CA SER A 3 -16.64 -1.97 -28.29
C SER A 3 -18.07 -2.19 -27.80
N THR A 4 -18.27 -2.28 -26.52
CA THR A 4 -19.60 -2.20 -25.92
C THR A 4 -20.00 -0.73 -25.96
N LYS A 5 -21.07 -0.45 -26.68
CA LYS A 5 -21.64 0.88 -26.73
C LYS A 5 -22.22 1.17 -25.34
N VAL A 6 -21.54 1.99 -24.54
CA VAL A 6 -22.12 2.50 -23.28
C VAL A 6 -23.29 3.39 -23.64
N SER A 7 -24.50 2.96 -23.33
CA SER A 7 -25.71 3.64 -23.77
C SER A 7 -26.38 4.55 -22.73
N LYS A 8 -25.94 4.47 -21.44
CA LYS A 8 -26.55 5.27 -20.38
C LYS A 8 -25.55 5.50 -19.25
N PHE A 9 -25.39 6.75 -18.85
CA PHE A 9 -24.67 7.15 -17.64
C PHE A 9 -25.67 7.70 -16.62
N THR A 10 -25.64 7.17 -15.41
CA THR A 10 -26.35 7.75 -14.26
C THR A 10 -25.30 8.18 -13.25
N VAL A 11 -25.34 9.43 -12.84
CA VAL A 11 -24.43 10.00 -11.85
C VAL A 11 -25.18 10.22 -10.55
N ALA A 12 -24.96 9.35 -9.57
CA ALA A 12 -25.34 9.59 -8.19
C ALA A 12 -24.16 10.25 -7.46
N LYS A 13 -24.34 11.47 -6.96
CA LYS A 13 -23.29 12.20 -6.24
C LYS A 13 -23.29 11.92 -4.73
N ASP A 14 -24.45 11.53 -4.23
CA ASP A 14 -24.72 11.21 -2.83
C ASP A 14 -25.95 10.31 -2.74
N LEU A 15 -26.46 10.08 -1.53
CA LEU A 15 -27.67 9.27 -1.33
C LEU A 15 -28.97 9.90 -1.88
N SER A 16 -28.97 11.15 -2.32
CA SER A 16 -30.18 11.81 -2.84
C SER A 16 -30.71 11.15 -4.11
N ASN A 17 -29.81 10.53 -4.92
CA ASN A 17 -30.16 9.86 -6.17
C ASN A 17 -29.95 8.32 -6.08
N LEU A 18 -29.89 7.76 -4.87
CA LEU A 18 -29.54 6.35 -4.69
C LEU A 18 -30.55 5.40 -5.36
N GLU A 19 -31.85 5.67 -5.32
CA GLU A 19 -32.86 4.82 -5.94
C GLU A 19 -32.76 4.82 -7.47
N GLU A 20 -32.41 5.95 -8.07
CA GLU A 20 -32.14 6.03 -9.53
C GLU A 20 -30.87 5.24 -9.88
N ALA A 21 -29.82 5.38 -9.07
CA ALA A 21 -28.57 4.63 -9.25
C ALA A 21 -28.81 3.12 -9.12
N LYS A 22 -29.62 2.68 -8.18
CA LYS A 22 -30.01 1.27 -7.98
C LYS A 22 -30.78 0.72 -9.18
N SER A 23 -31.75 1.49 -9.69
CA SER A 23 -32.53 1.10 -10.91
C SER A 23 -31.59 0.97 -12.10
N ALA A 24 -30.70 1.92 -12.32
CA ALA A 24 -29.72 1.87 -13.39
C ALA A 24 -28.73 0.70 -13.23
N ALA A 25 -28.30 0.41 -12.02
CA ALA A 25 -27.41 -0.71 -11.73
C ALA A 25 -28.06 -2.07 -12.01
N ALA A 26 -29.34 -2.21 -11.74
CA ALA A 26 -30.10 -3.44 -12.02
C ALA A 26 -30.24 -3.76 -13.54
N GLU A 27 -30.25 -2.72 -14.37
CA GLU A 27 -30.35 -2.84 -15.82
C GLU A 27 -28.98 -2.89 -16.54
N ALA A 28 -27.89 -2.60 -15.85
CA ALA A 28 -26.56 -2.48 -16.44
C ALA A 28 -25.85 -3.84 -16.55
N ASP A 29 -25.10 -4.06 -17.64
CA ASP A 29 -24.20 -5.19 -17.79
C ASP A 29 -23.01 -5.09 -16.80
N MET A 30 -22.59 -3.88 -16.50
CA MET A 30 -21.49 -3.56 -15.57
C MET A 30 -21.75 -2.21 -14.91
N VAL A 31 -21.39 -2.11 -13.64
CA VAL A 31 -21.46 -0.87 -12.87
C VAL A 31 -20.05 -0.40 -12.52
N ILE A 32 -19.78 0.89 -12.69
CA ILE A 32 -18.58 1.54 -12.19
C ILE A 32 -19.01 2.56 -11.14
N VAL A 33 -18.60 2.33 -9.89
CA VAL A 33 -18.89 3.22 -8.78
C VAL A 33 -17.67 4.07 -8.50
N MET A 34 -17.80 5.39 -8.67
CA MET A 34 -16.78 6.35 -8.25
C MET A 34 -17.09 6.80 -6.82
N ALA A 35 -16.21 6.46 -5.88
CA ALA A 35 -16.36 6.82 -4.48
C ALA A 35 -15.04 7.40 -3.96
N GLY A 36 -15.08 8.19 -2.89
CA GLY A 36 -13.83 8.74 -2.38
C GLY A 36 -13.99 9.73 -1.24
N LEU A 37 -12.87 10.30 -0.86
CA LEU A 37 -12.76 11.30 0.18
C LEU A 37 -12.47 12.68 -0.41
N VAL A 38 -13.19 13.66 0.09
CA VAL A 38 -12.79 15.07 -0.03
C VAL A 38 -12.09 15.42 1.28
N ALA A 39 -10.80 15.63 1.22
CA ALA A 39 -9.98 16.06 2.34
C ALA A 39 -9.31 17.39 2.02
N SER A 40 -9.01 18.16 3.04
CA SER A 40 -8.32 19.45 2.94
C SER A 40 -7.29 19.54 4.06
N GLU A 41 -6.17 20.19 3.78
CA GLU A 41 -5.19 20.45 4.83
C GLU A 41 -5.79 21.32 5.94
N GLY A 42 -5.45 21.04 7.19
CA GLY A 42 -5.98 21.72 8.36
C GLY A 42 -7.34 21.24 8.85
N PHE A 43 -7.92 20.23 8.21
CA PHE A 43 -9.15 19.59 8.64
C PHE A 43 -8.96 18.09 8.79
N ASP A 44 -8.87 17.64 10.03
CA ASP A 44 -8.84 16.21 10.32
C ASP A 44 -10.18 15.56 9.99
N LEU A 45 -10.11 14.38 9.38
CA LEU A 45 -11.29 13.56 9.16
C LEU A 45 -11.75 12.96 10.49
N PRO A 46 -13.05 12.94 10.77
CA PRO A 46 -13.59 12.39 12.03
C PRO A 46 -13.38 10.87 12.13
N SER A 47 -13.23 10.20 11.00
CA SER A 47 -12.95 8.77 10.91
C SER A 47 -12.39 8.44 9.53
N PRO A 48 -11.75 7.27 9.33
CA PRO A 48 -11.30 6.82 8.02
C PRO A 48 -12.44 6.28 7.14
N ASN A 49 -13.70 6.39 7.57
CA ASN A 49 -14.84 6.05 6.74
C ASN A 49 -15.08 7.10 5.66
N MET A 50 -15.55 6.66 4.50
CA MET A 50 -15.98 7.59 3.46
C MET A 50 -17.19 8.42 3.94
N LEU A 51 -17.13 9.72 3.67
CA LEU A 51 -18.18 10.66 4.08
C LEU A 51 -19.50 10.41 3.31
N ASN A 52 -20.59 10.99 3.83
CA ASN A 52 -21.91 11.01 3.18
C ASN A 52 -22.47 9.62 2.87
N ASP A 53 -22.28 8.67 3.79
CA ASP A 53 -22.77 7.29 3.67
C ASP A 53 -22.35 6.54 2.37
N GLN A 54 -21.24 6.95 1.74
CA GLN A 54 -20.77 6.32 0.51
C GLN A 54 -20.51 4.81 0.68
N ASN A 55 -20.05 4.38 1.86
CA ASN A 55 -19.88 2.95 2.15
C ASN A 55 -21.21 2.18 2.01
N ARG A 56 -22.32 2.78 2.44
CA ARG A 56 -23.66 2.21 2.28
C ARG A 56 -24.05 2.16 0.81
N MET A 57 -23.87 3.25 0.07
CA MET A 57 -24.14 3.30 -1.38
C MET A 57 -23.39 2.20 -2.12
N VAL A 58 -22.09 2.08 -1.91
CA VAL A 58 -21.26 1.03 -2.53
C VAL A 58 -21.80 -0.36 -2.19
N CYS A 59 -22.13 -0.60 -0.93
CA CYS A 59 -22.66 -1.88 -0.46
C CYS A 59 -23.97 -2.25 -1.17
N GLU A 60 -24.94 -1.32 -1.24
CA GLU A 60 -26.22 -1.55 -1.87
C GLU A 60 -26.11 -1.76 -3.40
N LEU A 61 -25.22 -1.05 -4.08
CA LEU A 61 -24.96 -1.24 -5.51
C LEU A 61 -24.30 -2.60 -5.81
N LEU A 62 -23.35 -3.03 -4.97
CA LEU A 62 -22.75 -4.36 -5.07
C LEU A 62 -23.77 -5.50 -4.83
N ASP A 63 -24.77 -5.29 -3.96
CA ASP A 63 -25.83 -6.26 -3.73
C ASP A 63 -26.78 -6.38 -4.93
N ILE A 64 -27.00 -5.28 -5.65
CA ILE A 64 -27.87 -5.25 -6.85
C ILE A 64 -27.17 -5.82 -8.07
N ASN A 65 -25.93 -5.38 -8.31
CA ASN A 65 -25.15 -5.83 -9.45
C ASN A 65 -23.74 -6.24 -9.00
N PRO A 66 -23.48 -7.54 -8.83
CA PRO A 66 -22.15 -8.02 -8.42
C PRO A 66 -21.08 -7.83 -9.51
N ASN A 67 -21.44 -7.44 -10.73
CA ASN A 67 -20.50 -7.04 -11.78
C ASN A 67 -20.16 -5.55 -11.66
N THR A 68 -19.71 -5.16 -10.47
CA THR A 68 -19.39 -3.78 -10.12
C THR A 68 -17.89 -3.63 -9.88
N VAL A 69 -17.30 -2.59 -10.47
CA VAL A 69 -15.97 -2.10 -10.20
C VAL A 69 -16.07 -0.86 -9.31
N VAL A 70 -15.39 -0.84 -8.21
CA VAL A 70 -15.30 0.34 -7.33
C VAL A 70 -14.01 1.08 -7.63
N VAL A 71 -14.10 2.35 -7.97
CA VAL A 71 -12.97 3.25 -8.18
C VAL A 71 -12.94 4.22 -7.02
N LEU A 72 -11.88 4.13 -6.22
CA LEU A 72 -11.67 5.01 -5.09
C LEU A 72 -10.86 6.23 -5.53
N LYS A 73 -11.36 7.39 -5.15
CA LYS A 73 -10.76 8.71 -5.33
C LYS A 73 -10.48 9.27 -3.96
N SER A 74 -9.44 8.76 -3.32
CA SER A 74 -9.13 9.12 -1.94
C SER A 74 -7.73 9.73 -1.81
N SER A 75 -7.54 10.58 -0.81
CA SER A 75 -6.23 11.14 -0.46
C SER A 75 -5.53 10.37 0.67
N SER A 76 -6.26 9.43 1.28
CA SER A 76 -5.79 8.58 2.37
C SER A 76 -6.49 7.22 2.34
N PRO A 77 -6.00 6.21 3.09
CA PRO A 77 -6.70 4.94 3.24
C PRO A 77 -8.12 5.13 3.77
N VAL A 78 -9.04 4.36 3.21
CA VAL A 78 -10.45 4.36 3.62
C VAL A 78 -10.88 3.00 4.14
N MET A 79 -11.88 2.97 5.04
CA MET A 79 -12.54 1.73 5.42
C MET A 79 -13.41 1.20 4.30
N MET A 80 -13.29 -0.09 4.03
CA MET A 80 -14.03 -0.77 2.95
C MET A 80 -14.86 -1.95 3.51
N PRO A 81 -15.92 -1.70 4.28
CA PRO A 81 -16.73 -2.77 4.89
C PRO A 81 -17.40 -3.69 3.86
N TRP A 82 -17.48 -3.24 2.62
CA TRP A 82 -18.05 -3.93 1.47
C TRP A 82 -17.04 -4.76 0.66
N ILE A 83 -15.76 -4.76 1.02
CA ILE A 83 -14.68 -5.34 0.21
C ILE A 83 -14.89 -6.83 -0.13
N SER A 84 -15.50 -7.60 0.76
CA SER A 84 -15.78 -9.02 0.52
C SER A 84 -16.80 -9.27 -0.59
N LYS A 85 -17.59 -8.26 -0.98
CA LYS A 85 -18.55 -8.30 -2.08
C LYS A 85 -17.97 -7.80 -3.40
N ALA A 86 -16.94 -6.95 -3.34
CA ALA A 86 -16.35 -6.32 -4.52
C ALA A 86 -15.43 -7.30 -5.27
N LYS A 87 -15.63 -7.44 -6.58
CA LYS A 87 -14.77 -8.24 -7.47
C LYS A 87 -13.53 -7.49 -7.92
N ALA A 88 -13.63 -6.16 -8.03
CA ALA A 88 -12.54 -5.29 -8.44
C ALA A 88 -12.63 -3.93 -7.73
N VAL A 89 -11.49 -3.48 -7.25
CA VAL A 89 -11.31 -2.15 -6.65
C VAL A 89 -10.09 -1.52 -7.28
N LEU A 90 -10.23 -0.29 -7.76
CA LEU A 90 -9.14 0.53 -8.26
C LEU A 90 -8.96 1.71 -7.31
N GLU A 91 -7.81 1.78 -6.64
CA GLU A 91 -7.41 2.98 -5.91
C GLU A 91 -6.73 3.94 -6.88
N ALA A 92 -7.45 4.97 -7.25
CA ALA A 92 -7.02 5.92 -8.27
C ALA A 92 -6.46 7.23 -7.68
N TRP A 93 -6.48 7.39 -6.38
CA TRP A 93 -5.95 8.59 -5.71
C TRP A 93 -6.47 9.91 -6.32
N ASN A 94 -5.66 10.96 -6.29
CA ASN A 94 -5.92 12.26 -6.87
C ASN A 94 -5.05 12.47 -8.12
N GLN A 95 -5.59 12.16 -9.28
CA GLN A 95 -4.86 12.15 -10.55
C GLN A 95 -4.76 13.54 -11.23
N GLY A 96 -5.37 14.56 -10.64
CA GLY A 96 -5.37 15.91 -11.22
C GLY A 96 -6.20 16.03 -12.50
N THR A 97 -5.74 16.81 -13.45
CA THR A 97 -6.50 17.19 -14.67
C THR A 97 -6.80 15.98 -15.58
N GLU A 98 -5.89 15.02 -15.65
CA GLU A 98 -6.01 13.84 -16.53
C GLU A 98 -6.76 12.66 -15.88
N ASP A 99 -7.39 12.86 -14.75
CA ASP A 99 -8.04 11.85 -13.94
C ASP A 99 -8.96 10.91 -14.73
N GLY A 100 -9.86 11.49 -15.53
CA GLY A 100 -10.81 10.71 -16.32
C GLY A 100 -10.14 9.80 -17.35
N HIS A 101 -9.09 10.29 -18.01
CA HIS A 101 -8.31 9.50 -18.97
C HIS A 101 -7.54 8.38 -18.29
N VAL A 102 -6.87 8.67 -17.18
CA VAL A 102 -6.09 7.67 -16.40
C VAL A 102 -7.00 6.53 -15.93
N VAL A 103 -8.16 6.85 -15.36
CA VAL A 103 -9.10 5.83 -14.88
C VAL A 103 -9.67 5.03 -16.06
N ALA A 104 -10.03 5.68 -17.17
CA ALA A 104 -10.54 4.99 -18.36
C ALA A 104 -9.50 4.04 -18.97
N ASP A 105 -8.24 4.48 -19.10
CA ASP A 105 -7.17 3.67 -19.66
C ASP A 105 -6.91 2.40 -18.84
N LEU A 106 -6.99 2.50 -17.51
CA LEU A 106 -6.90 1.35 -16.61
C LEU A 106 -8.13 0.44 -16.75
N LEU A 107 -9.34 0.98 -16.65
CA LEU A 107 -10.58 0.18 -16.69
C LEU A 107 -10.77 -0.56 -18.02
N PHE A 108 -10.32 0.03 -19.12
CA PHE A 108 -10.43 -0.57 -20.46
C PHE A 108 -9.17 -1.35 -20.87
N GLY A 109 -8.17 -1.44 -20.00
CA GLY A 109 -6.96 -2.24 -20.24
C GLY A 109 -6.02 -1.67 -21.31
N VAL A 110 -6.09 -0.38 -21.58
CA VAL A 110 -5.12 0.35 -22.42
C VAL A 110 -3.78 0.39 -21.68
N VAL A 111 -3.82 0.58 -20.37
CA VAL A 111 -2.68 0.54 -19.48
C VAL A 111 -2.87 -0.55 -18.44
N ASN A 112 -1.83 -1.35 -18.21
CA ASN A 112 -1.81 -2.34 -17.13
C ASN A 112 -1.43 -1.65 -15.82
N PRO A 113 -2.24 -1.73 -14.74
CA PRO A 113 -1.90 -1.14 -13.46
C PRO A 113 -0.61 -1.76 -12.89
N SER A 114 0.23 -0.92 -12.32
CA SER A 114 1.51 -1.33 -11.72
C SER A 114 1.86 -0.50 -10.49
N GLY A 115 0.92 0.27 -10.00
CA GLY A 115 1.04 1.03 -8.77
C GLY A 115 1.02 0.11 -7.54
N LYS A 116 1.78 0.48 -6.52
CA LYS A 116 1.75 -0.15 -5.20
C LYS A 116 1.27 0.86 -4.18
N VAL A 117 0.38 0.44 -3.27
CA VAL A 117 -0.12 1.37 -2.24
C VAL A 117 0.99 1.80 -1.30
N PRO A 118 1.18 3.12 -1.09
CA PRO A 118 2.25 3.67 -0.25
C PRO A 118 1.88 3.68 1.24
N THR A 119 0.85 2.96 1.61
CA THR A 119 0.29 2.93 2.96
C THR A 119 -0.31 1.57 3.26
N THR A 120 -0.68 1.34 4.52
CA THR A 120 -1.34 0.11 4.97
C THR A 120 -2.83 0.38 5.17
N TYR A 121 -3.67 -0.44 4.57
CA TYR A 121 -5.12 -0.38 4.77
C TYR A 121 -5.51 -1.29 5.92
N ALA A 122 -6.15 -0.73 6.93
CA ALA A 122 -6.68 -1.48 8.06
C ALA A 122 -7.95 -2.24 7.68
N ALA A 123 -8.17 -3.40 8.29
CA ALA A 123 -9.43 -4.14 8.14
C ALA A 123 -10.55 -3.52 8.98
N SER A 124 -10.20 -2.91 10.11
CA SER A 124 -11.12 -2.18 10.99
C SER A 124 -10.44 -0.95 11.59
N GLU A 125 -11.23 0.02 12.08
CA GLU A 125 -10.70 1.18 12.79
C GLU A 125 -9.94 0.78 14.07
N GLY A 126 -10.33 -0.33 14.70
CA GLY A 126 -9.66 -0.85 15.90
C GLY A 126 -8.22 -1.31 15.67
N ASP A 127 -7.82 -1.53 14.40
CA ASP A 127 -6.47 -1.96 14.02
C ASP A 127 -5.48 -0.78 13.91
N LEU A 128 -6.00 0.44 13.89
CA LEU A 128 -5.19 1.64 13.73
C LEU A 128 -4.39 1.96 14.99
N LEU A 129 -3.20 2.47 14.82
CA LEU A 129 -2.25 2.73 15.92
C LEU A 129 -2.79 3.69 16.99
N TYR A 130 -3.75 4.54 16.65
CA TYR A 130 -4.39 5.48 17.56
C TYR A 130 -5.71 4.96 18.14
N ALA A 131 -6.20 3.80 17.69
CA ALA A 131 -7.46 3.24 18.16
C ALA A 131 -7.42 3.00 19.67
N ASN A 132 -8.41 3.53 20.37
CA ASN A 132 -8.52 3.45 21.83
C ASN A 132 -7.31 4.02 22.59
N ASN A 133 -6.53 4.89 21.96
CA ASN A 133 -5.39 5.54 22.59
C ASN A 133 -5.44 7.06 22.37
N PRO A 134 -6.12 7.83 23.26
CA PRO A 134 -6.24 9.27 23.12
C PRO A 134 -4.92 10.02 23.27
N GLU A 135 -3.88 9.44 23.88
CA GLU A 135 -2.56 10.06 23.94
C GLU A 135 -1.92 10.17 22.53
N ARG A 136 -2.21 9.20 21.64
CA ARG A 136 -1.69 9.22 20.27
C ARG A 136 -2.51 10.11 19.35
N TYR A 137 -3.84 10.10 19.53
CA TYR A 137 -4.75 10.95 18.77
C TYR A 137 -6.14 10.96 19.44
N PRO A 138 -6.77 12.12 19.59
CA PRO A 138 -6.35 13.48 19.18
C PRO A 138 -5.39 14.17 20.15
N GLY A 139 -4.83 13.48 21.11
CA GLY A 139 -4.04 14.01 22.20
C GLY A 139 -4.86 14.23 23.49
N THR A 140 -4.17 14.52 24.59
CA THR A 140 -4.76 14.79 25.90
C THR A 140 -4.45 16.21 26.35
N ASP A 141 -5.45 16.94 26.88
CA ASP A 141 -5.20 18.26 27.49
C ASP A 141 -4.55 18.10 28.88
N GLU A 142 -3.35 18.63 29.01
CA GLU A 142 -2.58 18.64 30.26
C GLU A 142 -2.75 19.96 31.07
N GLY A 143 -3.84 20.69 30.79
CA GLY A 143 -4.19 21.92 31.51
C GLY A 143 -3.65 23.20 30.90
N ASN A 144 -3.09 23.11 29.68
CA ASN A 144 -2.55 24.27 28.95
C ASN A 144 -3.47 24.75 27.80
N GLY A 145 -4.63 24.08 27.62
CA GLY A 145 -5.61 24.40 26.57
C GLY A 145 -5.26 23.89 25.18
N PHE A 146 -4.19 23.09 25.06
CA PHE A 146 -3.78 22.47 23.81
C PHE A 146 -3.60 20.96 24.00
N PRO A 147 -4.03 20.12 23.03
CA PRO A 147 -3.81 18.69 23.12
C PRO A 147 -2.31 18.37 22.98
N VAL A 148 -1.81 17.52 23.86
CA VAL A 148 -0.47 16.95 23.81
C VAL A 148 -0.56 15.57 23.18
N ILE A 149 0.12 15.38 22.06
CA ILE A 149 0.20 14.10 21.36
C ILE A 149 1.51 13.41 21.76
N ARG A 150 1.41 12.15 22.18
CA ARG A 150 2.56 11.33 22.59
C ARG A 150 2.77 10.21 21.57
N TYR A 151 3.92 10.21 20.92
CA TYR A 151 4.33 9.17 19.96
C TYR A 151 4.79 7.90 20.71
N SER A 152 3.91 7.34 21.56
CA SER A 152 4.23 6.18 22.40
C SER A 152 4.42 4.87 21.61
N GLU A 153 4.05 4.86 20.32
CA GLU A 153 4.34 3.78 19.38
C GLU A 153 5.82 3.73 18.95
N GLY A 154 6.57 4.83 19.15
CA GLY A 154 7.96 4.95 18.76
C GLY A 154 8.14 4.78 17.24
N LEU A 155 8.98 3.81 16.82
CA LEU A 155 9.25 3.55 15.40
C LEU A 155 8.17 2.70 14.70
N ASN A 156 7.18 2.21 15.45
CA ASN A 156 6.15 1.33 14.92
C ASN A 156 4.98 2.12 14.34
N MET A 157 5.14 2.68 13.15
CA MET A 157 4.07 3.36 12.40
C MET A 157 3.84 2.68 11.05
N GLY A 158 2.65 2.88 10.46
CA GLY A 158 2.25 2.27 9.20
C GLY A 158 2.34 0.74 9.27
N TYR A 159 2.91 0.09 8.25
CA TYR A 159 3.06 -1.37 8.21
C TYR A 159 3.87 -1.94 9.37
N ARG A 160 4.80 -1.16 9.96
CA ARG A 160 5.61 -1.58 11.12
C ARG A 160 4.75 -1.76 12.36
N TRP A 161 3.71 -0.93 12.52
CA TRP A 161 2.70 -1.10 13.59
C TRP A 161 1.97 -2.44 13.42
N PHE A 162 1.41 -2.69 12.25
CA PHE A 162 0.68 -3.93 11.99
C PHE A 162 1.54 -5.16 12.26
N GLN A 163 2.79 -5.15 11.79
CA GLN A 163 3.73 -6.25 12.01
C GLN A 163 4.13 -6.41 13.48
N SER A 164 4.41 -5.32 14.18
CA SER A 164 4.82 -5.36 15.60
C SER A 164 3.69 -5.85 16.52
N GLN A 165 2.44 -5.60 16.15
CA GLN A 165 1.26 -6.04 16.88
C GLN A 165 0.70 -7.38 16.38
N GLY A 166 1.23 -7.95 15.31
CA GLY A 166 0.67 -9.16 14.69
C GLY A 166 -0.71 -8.97 14.08
N ILE A 167 -1.04 -7.74 13.69
CA ILE A 167 -2.33 -7.39 13.06
C ILE A 167 -2.23 -7.63 11.57
N LYS A 168 -3.18 -8.41 11.02
CA LYS A 168 -3.26 -8.63 9.57
C LYS A 168 -3.97 -7.44 8.91
N PRO A 169 -3.30 -6.69 8.02
CA PRO A 169 -3.94 -5.60 7.31
C PRO A 169 -4.92 -6.10 6.26
N LEU A 170 -5.86 -5.24 5.84
CA LEU A 170 -6.72 -5.49 4.69
C LEU A 170 -5.88 -5.51 3.40
N PHE A 171 -5.08 -4.45 3.18
CA PHE A 171 -4.05 -4.39 2.16
C PHE A 171 -2.75 -3.91 2.77
N PRO A 172 -1.66 -4.69 2.66
CA PRO A 172 -0.36 -4.29 3.22
C PRO A 172 0.27 -3.15 2.42
N PHE A 173 1.17 -2.43 3.06
CA PHE A 173 2.05 -1.49 2.37
C PHE A 173 2.79 -2.18 1.21
N GLY A 174 2.84 -1.52 0.07
CA GLY A 174 3.48 -2.06 -1.12
C GLY A 174 2.62 -3.02 -1.94
N TYR A 175 1.36 -3.28 -1.53
CA TYR A 175 0.43 -4.14 -2.27
C TYR A 175 -0.07 -3.47 -3.55
N GLY A 176 -0.31 -4.27 -4.58
CA GLY A 176 -0.97 -3.88 -5.81
C GLY A 176 -0.98 -5.02 -6.81
N LEU A 177 -2.10 -5.20 -7.51
CA LEU A 177 -2.29 -6.22 -8.52
C LEU A 177 -1.98 -5.70 -9.92
N SER A 178 -1.84 -6.62 -10.84
CA SER A 178 -1.61 -6.37 -12.27
C SER A 178 -2.61 -7.19 -13.10
N TYR A 179 -2.80 -6.84 -14.37
CA TYR A 179 -3.54 -7.67 -15.33
C TYR A 179 -2.71 -8.85 -15.87
N THR A 180 -1.47 -8.99 -15.40
CA THR A 180 -0.59 -10.14 -15.66
C THR A 180 -0.10 -10.72 -14.33
N SER A 181 0.69 -11.79 -14.40
CA SER A 181 1.25 -12.46 -13.22
C SER A 181 2.77 -12.41 -13.28
N PHE A 182 3.40 -12.31 -12.11
CA PHE A 182 4.84 -12.31 -11.98
C PHE A 182 5.30 -13.39 -11.02
N GLU A 183 6.48 -13.92 -11.27
CA GLU A 183 7.18 -14.85 -10.40
C GLU A 183 8.56 -14.28 -10.06
N LEU A 184 8.95 -14.41 -8.81
CA LEU A 184 10.30 -14.11 -8.33
C LEU A 184 11.08 -15.42 -8.18
N SER A 185 12.37 -15.41 -8.56
CA SER A 185 13.27 -16.57 -8.45
C SER A 185 14.72 -16.11 -8.29
N GLY A 186 15.66 -17.05 -8.09
CA GLY A 186 17.10 -16.75 -8.13
C GLY A 186 17.58 -15.76 -7.07
N PHE A 187 16.94 -15.73 -5.89
CA PHE A 187 17.31 -14.81 -4.81
C PHE A 187 18.74 -15.07 -4.30
N SER A 188 19.50 -13.99 -4.15
CA SER A 188 20.81 -13.99 -3.49
C SER A 188 21.10 -12.67 -2.78
N VAL A 189 22.00 -12.73 -1.81
CA VAL A 189 22.50 -11.58 -1.05
C VAL A 189 24.01 -11.66 -1.00
N THR A 190 24.70 -10.61 -1.39
CA THR A 190 26.16 -10.55 -1.47
C THR A 190 26.68 -9.19 -1.00
N PRO A 191 27.73 -9.15 -0.14
CA PRO A 191 28.34 -10.29 0.53
C PRO A 191 27.49 -10.83 1.70
N SER A 192 27.77 -12.04 2.16
CA SER A 192 27.14 -12.61 3.37
C SER A 192 27.67 -12.01 4.67
N LYS A 193 28.83 -11.32 4.61
CA LYS A 193 29.45 -10.59 5.72
C LYS A 193 29.95 -9.24 5.22
N THR A 194 29.81 -8.22 6.08
CA THR A 194 30.21 -6.84 5.76
C THR A 194 30.79 -6.15 6.99
N ASP A 195 31.56 -5.11 6.74
CA ASP A 195 32.10 -4.17 7.73
C ASP A 195 31.05 -3.10 8.18
N GLY A 196 29.84 -3.20 7.68
CA GLY A 196 28.79 -2.20 7.92
C GLY A 196 28.97 -0.88 7.18
N LYS A 197 29.94 -0.79 6.27
CA LYS A 197 30.21 0.40 5.44
C LYS A 197 30.13 0.08 3.93
N SER A 198 30.51 -1.15 3.57
CA SER A 198 30.49 -1.62 2.20
C SER A 198 29.06 -1.97 1.77
N PRO A 199 28.67 -1.64 0.52
CA PRO A 199 27.34 -1.95 -0.02
C PRO A 199 27.04 -3.45 -0.05
N ILE A 200 25.74 -3.75 0.09
CA ILE A 200 25.18 -5.10 -0.03
C ILE A 200 24.31 -5.14 -1.28
N GLU A 201 24.47 -6.14 -2.09
CA GLU A 201 23.66 -6.38 -3.28
C GLU A 201 22.63 -7.47 -3.01
N VAL A 202 21.38 -7.17 -3.31
CA VAL A 202 20.26 -8.11 -3.24
C VAL A 202 19.75 -8.32 -4.65
N THR A 203 19.91 -9.55 -5.15
CA THR A 203 19.56 -9.90 -6.53
C THR A 203 18.40 -10.88 -6.55
N VAL A 204 17.47 -10.68 -7.49
CA VAL A 204 16.36 -11.58 -7.76
C VAL A 204 15.96 -11.50 -9.23
N THR A 205 15.54 -12.61 -9.81
CA THR A 205 14.98 -12.66 -11.17
C THR A 205 13.46 -12.47 -11.09
N VAL A 206 12.91 -11.55 -11.88
CA VAL A 206 11.47 -11.35 -12.07
C VAL A 206 11.08 -11.89 -13.44
N THR A 207 10.05 -12.72 -13.49
CA THR A 207 9.51 -13.29 -14.74
C THR A 207 8.04 -12.90 -14.86
N ASN A 208 7.64 -12.35 -16.00
CA ASN A 208 6.22 -12.17 -16.34
C ASN A 208 5.69 -13.52 -16.83
N THR A 209 4.90 -14.20 -16.01
CA THR A 209 4.32 -15.52 -16.31
C THR A 209 2.94 -15.45 -16.96
N GLY A 210 2.41 -14.23 -17.14
CA GLY A 210 1.10 -14.01 -17.75
C GLY A 210 1.17 -13.70 -19.24
N LYS A 211 0.07 -13.19 -19.78
CA LYS A 211 -0.12 -12.99 -21.23
C LYS A 211 -0.12 -11.53 -21.66
N VAL A 212 0.02 -10.62 -20.72
CA VAL A 212 -0.02 -9.17 -20.95
C VAL A 212 1.28 -8.57 -20.43
N ALA A 213 1.82 -7.62 -21.15
CA ALA A 213 2.97 -6.84 -20.70
C ALA A 213 2.60 -6.04 -19.44
N GLY A 214 3.54 -5.90 -18.52
CA GLY A 214 3.28 -5.18 -17.28
C GLY A 214 4.54 -4.95 -16.46
N ALA A 215 4.38 -4.26 -15.33
CA ALA A 215 5.49 -4.01 -14.44
C ALA A 215 5.20 -4.52 -13.02
N GLU A 216 6.27 -5.06 -12.40
CA GLU A 216 6.27 -5.44 -10.98
C GLU A 216 7.28 -4.58 -10.22
N VAL A 217 7.08 -4.44 -8.90
CA VAL A 217 7.99 -3.74 -8.01
C VAL A 217 8.57 -4.73 -7.02
N VAL A 218 9.84 -5.06 -7.20
CA VAL A 218 10.62 -5.79 -6.21
C VAL A 218 10.89 -4.89 -5.01
N GLN A 219 10.62 -5.38 -3.82
CA GLN A 219 10.78 -4.64 -2.56
C GLN A 219 11.71 -5.41 -1.63
N VAL A 220 12.71 -4.71 -1.09
CA VAL A 220 13.68 -5.24 -0.15
C VAL A 220 13.46 -4.62 1.21
N TYR A 221 13.26 -5.46 2.20
CA TYR A 221 13.11 -5.06 3.60
C TYR A 221 14.26 -5.62 4.44
N LEU A 222 14.58 -4.91 5.51
CA LEU A 222 15.67 -5.28 6.40
C LEU A 222 15.19 -5.34 7.86
N GLY A 223 15.39 -6.48 8.51
CA GLY A 223 15.29 -6.64 9.95
C GLY A 223 16.63 -6.32 10.60
N ILE A 224 16.66 -5.33 11.48
CA ILE A 224 17.87 -4.87 12.17
C ILE A 224 17.95 -5.54 13.55
N PRO A 225 19.05 -6.18 13.91
CA PRO A 225 19.19 -6.96 15.14
C PRO A 225 19.44 -6.08 16.38
N VAL A 226 18.66 -5.03 16.54
CA VAL A 226 18.76 -4.09 17.67
C VAL A 226 17.41 -3.99 18.37
N GLN A 227 17.43 -4.09 19.69
CA GLN A 227 16.22 -3.97 20.48
C GLN A 227 15.51 -2.63 20.23
N GLY A 228 14.18 -2.66 20.12
CA GLY A 228 13.36 -1.48 19.87
C GLY A 228 13.23 -1.12 18.38
N GLN A 229 13.92 -1.82 17.49
CA GLN A 229 13.69 -1.67 16.06
C GLN A 229 12.41 -2.40 15.61
N PRO A 230 11.70 -1.89 14.58
CA PRO A 230 10.55 -2.59 14.01
C PRO A 230 10.97 -3.93 13.38
N PRO A 231 10.03 -4.87 13.20
CA PRO A 231 10.34 -6.20 12.66
C PRO A 231 11.09 -6.17 11.34
N LYS A 232 10.72 -5.25 10.46
CA LYS A 232 11.47 -4.94 9.22
C LYS A 232 11.13 -3.54 8.71
N ARG A 233 12.03 -2.97 7.92
CA ARG A 233 11.82 -1.68 7.24
C ARG A 233 12.21 -1.78 5.77
N LEU A 234 11.47 -1.10 4.89
CA LEU A 234 11.83 -0.97 3.48
C LEU A 234 13.16 -0.24 3.36
N VAL A 235 14.10 -0.83 2.64
CA VAL A 235 15.44 -0.28 2.43
C VAL A 235 15.77 -0.08 0.94
N GLY A 236 15.02 -0.70 0.05
CA GLY A 236 15.18 -0.53 -1.38
C GLY A 236 14.01 -1.13 -2.17
N PHE A 237 13.81 -0.63 -3.37
CA PHE A 237 12.84 -1.18 -4.31
C PHE A 237 13.23 -0.84 -5.73
N GLN A 238 12.77 -1.67 -6.67
CA GLN A 238 12.94 -1.41 -8.10
C GLN A 238 11.74 -1.90 -8.89
N LYS A 239 11.22 -1.02 -9.74
CA LYS A 239 10.16 -1.34 -10.70
C LYS A 239 10.80 -1.86 -11.99
N VAL A 240 10.28 -2.98 -12.49
CA VAL A 240 10.73 -3.60 -13.73
C VAL A 240 9.52 -3.86 -14.63
N TYR A 241 9.62 -3.42 -15.90
CA TYR A 241 8.63 -3.69 -16.94
C TYR A 241 9.08 -4.89 -17.77
N LEU A 242 8.14 -5.81 -18.01
CA LEU A 242 8.40 -7.07 -18.72
C LEU A 242 7.31 -7.39 -19.74
N GLU A 243 7.73 -7.83 -20.92
CA GLU A 243 6.86 -8.44 -21.89
C GLU A 243 6.40 -9.86 -21.42
N PRO A 244 5.33 -10.43 -21.99
CA PRO A 244 4.93 -11.80 -21.68
C PRO A 244 6.08 -12.79 -21.84
N ASN A 245 6.31 -13.64 -20.84
CA ASN A 245 7.41 -14.61 -20.73
C ASN A 245 8.81 -14.00 -20.67
N GLU A 246 8.95 -12.70 -20.55
CA GLU A 246 10.25 -12.07 -20.31
C GLU A 246 10.67 -12.27 -18.85
N SER A 247 11.97 -12.52 -18.66
CA SER A 247 12.62 -12.58 -17.35
C SER A 247 13.73 -11.54 -17.30
N ARG A 248 13.89 -10.91 -16.13
CA ARG A 248 14.97 -9.95 -15.89
C ARG A 248 15.51 -10.07 -14.48
N GLU A 249 16.83 -10.09 -14.40
CA GLU A 249 17.53 -9.99 -13.15
C GLU A 249 17.50 -8.54 -12.65
N VAL A 250 17.17 -8.38 -11.39
CA VAL A 250 17.08 -7.09 -10.69
C VAL A 250 18.04 -7.14 -9.50
N THR A 251 18.96 -6.18 -9.44
CA THR A 251 19.88 -6.01 -8.32
C THR A 251 19.56 -4.69 -7.62
N ILE A 252 19.28 -4.78 -6.31
CA ILE A 252 19.02 -3.64 -5.45
C ILE A 252 20.20 -3.51 -4.49
N THR A 253 20.90 -2.38 -4.56
CA THR A 253 22.04 -2.07 -3.70
C THR A 253 21.57 -1.40 -2.42
N ILE A 254 21.95 -1.94 -1.28
CA ILE A 254 21.77 -1.33 0.04
C ILE A 254 23.14 -0.73 0.43
N ASP A 255 23.25 0.58 0.33
CA ASP A 255 24.46 1.29 0.74
C ASP A 255 24.31 1.75 2.20
N PRO A 256 25.08 1.18 3.16
CA PRO A 256 25.01 1.58 4.56
C PRO A 256 25.34 3.05 4.79
N MET A 257 26.10 3.66 3.88
CA MET A 257 26.55 5.05 3.96
C MET A 257 25.61 6.05 3.31
N ALA A 258 24.51 5.56 2.71
CA ALA A 258 23.51 6.43 2.10
C ALA A 258 22.82 7.32 3.15
N THR A 259 22.39 8.52 2.73
CA THR A 259 21.82 9.55 3.62
C THR A 259 20.49 9.15 4.29
N ASN A 260 19.81 8.12 3.77
CA ASN A 260 18.62 7.53 4.37
C ASN A 260 18.92 6.45 5.42
N HIS A 261 20.20 6.19 5.69
CA HIS A 261 20.72 5.27 6.73
C HIS A 261 19.98 3.90 6.75
N PRO A 262 19.98 3.13 5.64
CA PRO A 262 19.16 1.92 5.52
C PRO A 262 19.48 0.85 6.56
N MET A 263 20.71 0.80 7.07
CA MET A 263 21.17 -0.14 8.09
C MET A 263 21.43 0.52 9.46
N GLY A 264 21.41 1.84 9.52
CA GLY A 264 21.73 2.60 10.72
C GLY A 264 20.57 2.65 11.74
N VAL A 265 20.91 2.70 12.99
CA VAL A 265 20.03 3.09 14.10
C VAL A 265 20.58 4.35 14.74
N TRP A 266 19.68 5.24 15.17
CA TRP A 266 20.10 6.45 15.88
C TRP A 266 20.78 6.09 17.18
N ASP A 267 22.01 6.55 17.36
CA ASP A 267 22.75 6.43 18.61
C ASP A 267 22.74 7.78 19.34
N TYR A 268 22.17 7.78 20.54
CA TYR A 268 22.04 9.01 21.33
C TYR A 268 23.37 9.61 21.79
N TYR A 269 24.39 8.77 22.01
CA TYR A 269 25.70 9.23 22.51
C TYR A 269 26.58 9.73 21.37
N GLU A 270 26.50 9.09 20.22
CA GLU A 270 27.25 9.50 19.02
C GLU A 270 26.56 10.67 18.28
N HIS A 271 25.29 10.96 18.59
CA HIS A 271 24.44 11.91 17.88
C HIS A 271 24.41 11.67 16.34
N ASP A 272 24.41 10.39 15.96
CA ASP A 272 24.45 9.97 14.57
C ASP A 272 23.78 8.60 14.37
N PHE A 273 23.56 8.23 13.10
CA PHE A 273 23.12 6.89 12.73
C PHE A 273 24.31 5.93 12.68
N VAL A 274 24.23 4.87 13.44
CA VAL A 274 25.30 3.86 13.56
C VAL A 274 24.81 2.50 13.09
N VAL A 275 25.58 1.83 12.24
CA VAL A 275 25.37 0.43 11.90
C VAL A 275 25.95 -0.42 13.03
N LYS A 276 25.10 -1.21 13.69
CA LYS A 276 25.51 -2.05 14.83
C LYS A 276 25.91 -3.43 14.33
N PRO A 277 26.92 -4.09 14.94
CA PRO A 277 27.25 -5.48 14.65
C PRO A 277 26.06 -6.42 14.91
N GLY A 278 25.96 -7.49 14.12
CA GLY A 278 24.92 -8.51 14.28
C GLY A 278 24.43 -9.10 12.98
N GLU A 279 23.44 -10.00 13.06
CA GLU A 279 22.84 -10.67 11.93
C GLU A 279 21.60 -9.92 11.43
N TYR A 280 21.72 -9.27 10.29
CA TYR A 280 20.65 -8.55 9.63
C TYR A 280 19.85 -9.50 8.73
N THR A 281 18.55 -9.51 8.87
CA THR A 281 17.68 -10.32 8.00
C THR A 281 17.22 -9.52 6.80
N VAL A 282 17.50 -10.01 5.60
CA VAL A 282 17.03 -9.44 4.32
C VAL A 282 15.77 -10.17 3.87
N TYR A 283 14.71 -9.44 3.58
CA TYR A 283 13.46 -9.98 3.04
C TYR A 283 13.22 -9.39 1.66
N VAL A 284 12.78 -10.22 0.71
CA VAL A 284 12.45 -9.78 -0.66
C VAL A 284 11.09 -10.30 -1.07
N GLY A 285 10.31 -9.41 -1.68
CA GLY A 285 8.99 -9.75 -2.18
C GLY A 285 8.30 -8.59 -2.89
N THR A 286 6.97 -8.62 -2.91
CA THR A 286 6.13 -7.67 -3.65
C THR A 286 5.29 -6.76 -2.76
N SER A 287 5.30 -6.99 -1.45
CA SER A 287 4.69 -6.12 -0.43
C SER A 287 5.31 -6.35 0.94
N SER A 288 4.93 -5.55 1.94
CA SER A 288 5.40 -5.74 3.31
C SER A 288 5.00 -7.07 3.94
N GLU A 289 3.92 -7.71 3.49
CA GLU A 289 3.46 -9.01 3.99
C GLU A 289 3.81 -10.18 3.05
N ASP A 290 4.04 -9.90 1.78
CA ASP A 290 4.46 -10.88 0.79
C ASP A 290 5.97 -10.76 0.53
N THR A 291 6.76 -11.42 1.38
CA THR A 291 8.23 -11.49 1.28
C THR A 291 8.68 -12.94 1.36
N PRO A 292 8.47 -13.72 0.27
CA PRO A 292 8.75 -15.17 0.26
C PRO A 292 10.24 -15.50 0.40
N TYR A 293 11.13 -14.57 0.05
CA TYR A 293 12.57 -14.77 0.16
C TYR A 293 13.13 -14.13 1.42
N LYS A 294 14.01 -14.88 2.07
CA LYS A 294 14.70 -14.48 3.30
C LYS A 294 16.16 -14.90 3.24
N GLY A 295 17.05 -13.96 3.51
CA GLY A 295 18.49 -14.18 3.63
C GLY A 295 19.07 -13.43 4.81
N THR A 296 20.37 -13.58 5.06
CA THR A 296 21.06 -12.91 6.15
C THR A 296 22.36 -12.29 5.69
N VAL A 297 22.72 -11.17 6.35
CA VAL A 297 24.03 -10.53 6.25
C VAL A 297 24.55 -10.29 7.65
N VAL A 298 25.77 -10.70 7.90
CA VAL A 298 26.43 -10.48 9.19
C VAL A 298 27.29 -9.21 9.11
N VAL A 299 27.02 -8.26 10.00
CA VAL A 299 27.90 -7.10 10.23
C VAL A 299 28.86 -7.44 11.35
N GLU A 300 30.17 -7.34 11.09
CA GLU A 300 31.27 -7.64 12.01
C GLU A 300 31.85 -6.40 12.67
#